data_91eb4127b5f24cd23989faf7e57b9ca5
#
_entry.id   91eb4127b5f24cd23989faf7e57b9ca5
#
_cell.length_a   1.000
_cell.length_b   1.000
_cell.length_c   1.000
_cell.angle_alpha   90.00
_cell.angle_beta   90.00
_cell.angle_gamma   90.00
#
_symmetry.space_group_name_H-M   'P 1'
#
loop_
_entity.id
_entity.type
_entity.pdbx_description
1 polymer ?
#
loop_
_entity_poly.entity_id
_entity_poly.type
_entity_poly.pdbx_seq_one_letter_code
_entity_poly.pdbx_strand_id
1 'polypeptide(L)'
;MLELVLSTHAAVEKAPRTFDAAAHHKLARRAAAESIVLLRNEGGILPLKPNEKLAVIGDFAETPRYQGAGSSAVNSIKVDTFLDCLKDSGLHSVGFAAGFDRQGKPDDAKKAEAVALAKKAD
;
A
#
# COMPACT_ATOMS: atom_id res chain seq x y z
N MET A 1 -39.54 -3.10 -13.76
CA MET A 1 -38.78 -4.24 -13.19
C MET A 1 -38.48 -5.31 -14.22
N LEU A 2 -39.49 -5.99 -14.82
CA LEU A 2 -39.25 -7.04 -15.81
C LEU A 2 -38.45 -6.56 -17.02
N GLU A 3 -38.76 -5.41 -17.56
CA GLU A 3 -38.04 -4.80 -18.70
C GLU A 3 -36.54 -4.53 -18.36
N LEU A 4 -36.25 -4.08 -17.14
CA LEU A 4 -34.87 -3.89 -16.68
C LEU A 4 -34.13 -5.24 -16.61
N VAL A 5 -34.75 -6.26 -16.05
CA VAL A 5 -34.17 -7.61 -15.96
C VAL A 5 -33.89 -8.19 -17.36
N LEU A 6 -34.84 -8.07 -18.28
CA LEU A 6 -34.70 -8.58 -19.65
C LEU A 6 -33.62 -7.83 -20.45
N SER A 7 -33.54 -6.50 -20.31
CA SER A 7 -32.52 -5.70 -20.99
C SER A 7 -31.10 -5.95 -20.46
N THR A 8 -30.96 -6.12 -19.15
CA THR A 8 -29.66 -6.41 -18.52
C THR A 8 -29.22 -7.86 -18.74
N HIS A 9 -30.16 -8.81 -18.84
CA HIS A 9 -29.82 -10.21 -19.11
C HIS A 9 -29.02 -10.38 -20.41
N ALA A 10 -29.48 -9.77 -21.48
CA ALA A 10 -28.78 -9.82 -22.77
C ALA A 10 -27.37 -9.21 -22.73
N ALA A 11 -27.13 -8.20 -21.88
CA ALA A 11 -25.83 -7.61 -21.64
C ALA A 11 -24.91 -8.53 -20.83
N VAL A 12 -25.45 -9.18 -19.78
CA VAL A 12 -24.72 -10.15 -18.95
C VAL A 12 -24.28 -11.38 -19.75
N GLU A 13 -25.15 -11.89 -20.64
CA GLU A 13 -24.84 -13.03 -21.50
C GLU A 13 -23.70 -12.73 -22.50
N LYS A 14 -23.60 -11.48 -22.95
CA LYS A 14 -22.55 -11.02 -23.88
C LYS A 14 -21.30 -10.51 -23.20
N ALA A 15 -21.34 -10.24 -21.90
CA ALA A 15 -20.21 -9.70 -21.18
C ALA A 15 -19.03 -10.69 -21.16
N PRO A 16 -17.80 -10.23 -21.35
CA PRO A 16 -16.63 -11.08 -21.19
C PRO A 16 -16.55 -11.55 -19.74
N ARG A 17 -16.39 -12.86 -19.56
CA ARG A 17 -16.26 -13.48 -18.22
C ARG A 17 -14.86 -13.37 -17.62
N THR A 18 -13.92 -12.87 -18.40
CA THR A 18 -12.53 -12.70 -18.00
C THR A 18 -12.09 -11.27 -18.24
N PHE A 19 -11.18 -10.80 -17.41
CA PHE A 19 -10.53 -9.49 -17.55
C PHE A 19 -9.03 -9.65 -17.32
N ASP A 20 -8.25 -8.74 -17.87
CA ASP A 20 -6.80 -8.70 -17.64
C ASP A 20 -6.51 -8.04 -16.26
N ALA A 21 -6.36 -8.89 -15.25
CA ALA A 21 -6.05 -8.43 -13.89
C ALA A 21 -4.73 -7.68 -13.81
N ALA A 22 -3.73 -8.06 -14.62
CA ALA A 22 -2.42 -7.39 -14.62
C ALA A 22 -2.51 -5.98 -15.21
N ALA A 23 -3.25 -5.81 -16.31
CA ALA A 23 -3.49 -4.49 -16.89
C ALA A 23 -4.28 -3.59 -15.93
N HIS A 24 -5.30 -4.11 -15.25
CA HIS A 24 -6.08 -3.37 -14.25
C HIS A 24 -5.21 -2.98 -13.06
N HIS A 25 -4.36 -3.88 -12.57
CA HIS A 25 -3.43 -3.59 -11.49
C HIS A 25 -2.43 -2.48 -11.86
N LYS A 26 -1.87 -2.53 -13.07
CA LYS A 26 -0.99 -1.47 -13.61
C LYS A 26 -1.71 -0.13 -13.69
N LEU A 27 -2.96 -0.12 -14.13
CA LEU A 27 -3.78 1.10 -14.18
C LEU A 27 -4.03 1.66 -12.78
N ALA A 28 -4.39 0.81 -11.82
CA ALA A 28 -4.61 1.21 -10.42
C ALA A 28 -3.34 1.81 -9.80
N ARG A 29 -2.17 1.22 -10.02
CA ARG A 29 -0.89 1.78 -9.56
C ARG A 29 -0.60 3.17 -10.17
N ARG A 30 -0.85 3.33 -11.47
CA ARG A 30 -0.67 4.63 -12.12
C ARG A 30 -1.62 5.68 -11.55
N ALA A 31 -2.90 5.34 -11.39
CA ALA A 31 -3.89 6.24 -10.78
C ALA A 31 -3.50 6.64 -9.35
N ALA A 32 -3.02 5.69 -8.54
CA ALA A 32 -2.52 5.98 -7.20
C ALA A 32 -1.33 6.95 -7.22
N ALA A 33 -0.34 6.70 -8.09
CA ALA A 33 0.83 7.58 -8.21
C ALA A 33 0.45 9.00 -8.65
N GLU A 34 -0.47 9.14 -9.62
CA GLU A 34 -0.97 10.42 -10.11
C GLU A 34 -1.86 11.16 -9.08
N SER A 35 -2.38 10.45 -8.07
CA SER A 35 -3.21 11.01 -6.99
C SER A 35 -2.40 11.52 -5.79
N ILE A 36 -1.10 11.23 -5.72
CA ILE A 36 -0.24 11.65 -4.60
C ILE A 36 0.10 13.13 -4.76
N VAL A 37 -0.15 13.91 -3.70
CA VAL A 37 0.16 15.34 -3.65
C VAL A 37 1.26 15.58 -2.64
N LEU A 38 2.38 16.12 -3.10
CA LEU A 38 3.49 16.52 -2.22
C LEU A 38 3.17 17.88 -1.57
N LEU A 39 2.78 17.86 -0.30
CA LEU A 39 2.39 19.08 0.43
C LEU A 39 3.58 19.89 0.95
N ARG A 40 4.70 19.23 1.24
CA ARG A 40 5.90 19.85 1.82
C ARG A 40 7.14 19.05 1.49
N ASN A 41 8.21 19.73 1.09
CA ASN A 41 9.54 19.15 0.87
C ASN A 41 10.63 20.16 1.20
N GLU A 42 10.64 20.63 2.45
CA GLU A 42 11.65 21.55 2.94
C GLU A 42 13.01 20.84 3.05
N GLY A 43 14.04 21.50 2.60
CA GLY A 43 15.40 20.91 2.55
C GLY A 43 15.63 19.94 1.40
N GLY A 44 14.62 19.68 0.54
CA GLY A 44 14.79 18.86 -0.67
C GLY A 44 15.13 17.40 -0.38
N ILE A 45 14.56 16.81 0.69
CA ILE A 45 14.76 15.39 1.05
C ILE A 45 14.24 14.46 -0.04
N LEU A 46 13.12 14.81 -0.68
CA LEU A 46 12.56 14.06 -1.79
C LEU A 46 13.00 14.64 -3.14
N PRO A 47 13.28 13.79 -4.12
CA PRO A 47 13.30 12.33 -4.09
C PRO A 47 14.48 11.76 -3.29
N LEU A 48 14.25 10.64 -2.61
CA LEU A 48 15.29 9.92 -1.88
C LEU A 48 16.40 9.43 -2.82
N LYS A 49 17.63 9.47 -2.37
CA LYS A 49 18.78 8.98 -3.15
C LYS A 49 19.06 7.51 -2.86
N PRO A 50 19.54 6.73 -3.85
CA PRO A 50 19.76 5.29 -3.67
C PRO A 50 20.74 4.91 -2.55
N ASN A 51 21.64 5.80 -2.17
CA ASN A 51 22.64 5.57 -1.11
C ASN A 51 22.22 6.03 0.28
N GLU A 52 21.05 6.68 0.39
CA GLU A 52 20.50 7.07 1.69
C GLU A 52 19.95 5.85 2.42
N LYS A 53 20.22 5.77 3.71
CA LYS A 53 19.78 4.66 4.57
C LYS A 53 18.39 4.94 5.12
N LEU A 54 17.45 4.10 4.75
CA LEU A 54 16.05 4.22 5.13
C LEU A 54 15.69 3.25 6.26
N ALA A 55 15.17 3.77 7.37
CA ALA A 55 14.46 2.96 8.36
C ALA A 55 12.97 2.96 8.04
N VAL A 56 12.38 1.79 7.90
CA VAL A 56 10.93 1.65 7.72
C VAL A 56 10.31 1.35 9.08
N ILE A 57 9.48 2.26 9.58
CA ILE A 57 8.81 2.13 10.87
C ILE A 57 7.31 2.23 10.68
N GLY A 58 6.60 1.24 11.15
CA GLY A 58 5.13 1.17 11.08
C GLY A 58 4.66 -0.12 10.46
N ASP A 59 3.87 -0.86 11.22
CA ASP A 59 3.34 -2.19 10.86
C ASP A 59 2.57 -2.20 9.51
N PHE A 60 1.95 -1.09 9.15
CA PHE A 60 1.23 -0.99 7.87
C PHE A 60 2.12 -1.02 6.62
N ALA A 61 3.43 -0.88 6.77
CA ALA A 61 4.37 -1.08 5.66
C ALA A 61 4.46 -2.55 5.22
N GLU A 62 4.22 -3.49 6.13
CA GLU A 62 4.18 -4.93 5.88
C GLU A 62 2.74 -5.42 5.64
N THR A 63 1.80 -4.97 6.47
CA THR A 63 0.40 -5.38 6.36
C THR A 63 -0.49 -4.13 6.18
N PRO A 64 -0.66 -3.67 4.95
CA PRO A 64 -1.33 -2.40 4.67
C PRO A 64 -2.80 -2.41 5.09
N ARG A 65 -3.26 -1.29 5.65
CA ARG A 65 -4.67 -1.03 5.89
C ARG A 65 -5.21 -0.13 4.79
N TYR A 66 -5.74 -0.73 3.74
CA TYR A 66 -6.23 -0.02 2.54
C TYR A 66 -7.74 -0.09 2.36
N GLN A 67 -8.43 -0.81 3.23
CA GLN A 67 -9.89 -0.98 3.19
C GLN A 67 -10.52 -0.52 4.50
N GLY A 68 -11.81 -0.18 4.44
CA GLY A 68 -12.63 -0.02 5.61
C GLY A 68 -12.96 -1.37 6.28
N ALA A 69 -14.00 -1.39 7.08
CA ALA A 69 -14.49 -2.59 7.75
C ALA A 69 -15.89 -2.97 7.26
N GLY A 70 -16.31 -4.19 7.60
CA GLY A 70 -17.64 -4.70 7.24
C GLY A 70 -17.81 -4.93 5.74
N SER A 71 -18.90 -4.46 5.16
CA SER A 71 -19.26 -4.70 3.76
C SER A 71 -18.29 -4.08 2.73
N SER A 72 -17.43 -3.17 3.14
CA SER A 72 -16.39 -2.61 2.27
C SER A 72 -15.13 -3.49 2.17
N ALA A 73 -15.01 -4.50 3.01
CA ALA A 73 -13.88 -5.42 2.96
C ALA A 73 -14.04 -6.41 1.81
N VAL A 74 -13.11 -6.39 0.86
CA VAL A 74 -13.06 -7.30 -0.29
C VAL A 74 -11.76 -8.10 -0.28
N ASN A 75 -11.82 -9.31 -0.81
CA ASN A 75 -10.63 -10.15 -0.99
C ASN A 75 -9.90 -9.71 -2.27
N SER A 76 -8.86 -8.92 -2.11
CA SER A 76 -8.05 -8.44 -3.22
C SER A 76 -7.26 -9.59 -3.85
N ILE A 77 -7.23 -9.63 -5.18
CA ILE A 77 -6.44 -10.62 -5.95
C ILE A 77 -4.94 -10.40 -5.70
N LYS A 78 -4.53 -9.13 -5.56
CA LYS A 78 -3.14 -8.73 -5.31
C LYS A 78 -3.10 -7.50 -4.43
N VAL A 79 -2.18 -7.49 -3.49
CA VAL A 79 -1.85 -6.33 -2.65
C VAL A 79 -0.35 -6.12 -2.72
N ASP A 80 0.07 -4.93 -3.15
CA ASP A 80 1.47 -4.52 -3.08
C ASP A 80 1.72 -3.88 -1.71
N THR A 81 2.64 -4.42 -0.94
CA THR A 81 3.06 -3.82 0.33
C THR A 81 4.15 -2.78 0.10
N PHE A 82 4.31 -1.83 1.03
CA PHE A 82 5.42 -0.88 0.95
C PHE A 82 6.78 -1.59 0.97
N LEU A 83 6.94 -2.58 1.85
CA LEU A 83 8.18 -3.34 1.96
C LEU A 83 8.53 -4.10 0.68
N ASP A 84 7.55 -4.67 -0.02
CA ASP A 84 7.79 -5.35 -1.28
C ASP A 84 8.18 -4.36 -2.38
N CYS A 85 7.46 -3.25 -2.49
CA CYS A 85 7.81 -2.19 -3.44
C CYS A 85 9.19 -1.58 -3.17
N LEU A 86 9.60 -1.48 -1.90
CA LEU A 86 10.90 -0.96 -1.51
C LEU A 86 12.05 -1.85 -1.99
N LYS A 87 11.89 -3.19 -1.96
CA LYS A 87 12.89 -4.14 -2.47
C LYS A 87 13.24 -3.89 -3.95
N ASP A 88 12.24 -3.51 -4.73
CA ASP A 88 12.37 -3.27 -6.17
C ASP A 88 12.73 -1.82 -6.52
N SER A 89 12.77 -0.92 -5.54
CA SER A 89 12.96 0.51 -5.76
C SER A 89 14.42 0.93 -6.00
N GLY A 90 15.38 0.08 -5.61
CA GLY A 90 16.81 0.43 -5.60
C GLY A 90 17.24 1.30 -4.41
N LEU A 91 16.33 1.61 -3.48
CA LEU A 91 16.64 2.35 -2.25
C LEU A 91 17.24 1.42 -1.19
N HIS A 92 18.11 1.95 -0.35
CA HIS A 92 18.79 1.19 0.71
C HIS A 92 17.99 1.19 2.02
N SER A 93 17.39 0.05 2.38
CA SER A 93 16.73 -0.11 3.67
C SER A 93 17.67 -0.71 4.71
N VAL A 94 17.76 -0.08 5.89
CA VAL A 94 18.49 -0.61 7.05
C VAL A 94 17.64 -1.52 7.92
N GLY A 95 16.36 -1.71 7.56
CA GLY A 95 15.46 -2.64 8.19
C GLY A 95 14.05 -2.10 8.39
N PHE A 96 13.25 -2.92 9.06
CA PHE A 96 11.85 -2.66 9.37
C PHE A 96 11.59 -2.87 10.87
N ALA A 97 10.75 -2.04 11.46
CA ALA A 97 10.21 -2.21 12.82
C ALA A 97 8.72 -1.88 12.84
N ALA A 98 7.90 -2.73 13.46
CA ALA A 98 6.46 -2.49 13.55
C ALA A 98 6.12 -1.21 14.32
N GLY A 99 6.86 -0.91 15.38
CA GLY A 99 6.78 0.34 16.14
C GLY A 99 5.57 0.49 17.07
N PHE A 100 4.48 -0.25 16.82
CA PHE A 100 3.26 -0.18 17.62
C PHE A 100 2.47 -1.50 17.61
N ASP A 101 1.56 -1.63 18.55
CA ASP A 101 0.55 -2.70 18.58
C ASP A 101 -0.75 -2.24 17.89
N ARG A 102 -1.30 -3.07 17.00
CA ARG A 102 -2.51 -2.73 16.22
C ARG A 102 -3.77 -2.55 17.08
N GLN A 103 -3.77 -3.10 18.29
CA GLN A 103 -4.86 -2.95 19.23
C GLN A 103 -4.74 -1.68 20.08
N GLY A 104 -3.69 -0.87 19.84
CA GLY A 104 -3.44 0.37 20.56
C GLY A 104 -2.90 0.16 21.98
N LYS A 105 -2.41 -1.02 22.32
CA LYS A 105 -1.78 -1.29 23.61
C LYS A 105 -0.36 -0.73 23.61
N PRO A 106 0.07 -0.07 24.70
CA PRO A 106 1.46 0.33 24.86
C PRO A 106 2.41 -0.87 24.75
N ASP A 107 3.46 -0.72 23.93
CA ASP A 107 4.48 -1.76 23.72
C ASP A 107 5.85 -1.09 23.68
N ASP A 108 6.50 -1.05 24.84
CA ASP A 108 7.80 -0.40 24.99
C ASP A 108 8.92 -1.15 24.26
N ALA A 109 8.77 -2.46 24.05
CA ALA A 109 9.76 -3.24 23.30
C ALA A 109 9.73 -2.85 21.82
N LYS A 110 8.55 -2.79 21.18
CA LYS A 110 8.39 -2.33 19.78
C LYS A 110 8.84 -0.88 19.60
N LYS A 111 8.57 -0.03 20.59
CA LYS A 111 9.04 1.36 20.57
C LYS A 111 10.55 1.44 20.63
N ALA A 112 11.18 0.68 21.53
CA ALA A 112 12.64 0.65 21.66
C ALA A 112 13.31 0.12 20.38
N GLU A 113 12.74 -0.93 19.76
CA GLU A 113 13.20 -1.45 18.47
C GLU A 113 13.13 -0.39 17.36
N ALA A 114 12.01 0.31 17.25
CA ALA A 114 11.83 1.37 16.26
C ALA A 114 12.84 2.51 16.45
N VAL A 115 13.08 2.93 17.70
CA VAL A 115 14.08 3.96 18.02
C VAL A 115 15.50 3.48 17.70
N ALA A 116 15.82 2.22 18.01
CA ALA A 116 17.13 1.64 17.70
C ALA A 116 17.35 1.52 16.18
N LEU A 117 16.30 1.22 15.42
CA LEU A 117 16.37 1.18 13.96
C LEU A 117 16.52 2.58 13.38
N ALA A 118 15.75 3.56 13.84
CA ALA A 118 15.84 4.94 13.38
C ALA A 118 17.25 5.54 13.51
N LYS A 119 17.97 5.19 14.57
CA LYS A 119 19.37 5.63 14.78
C LYS A 119 20.36 5.11 13.74
N LYS A 120 19.98 4.14 12.90
CA LYS A 120 20.82 3.57 11.84
C LYS A 120 20.55 4.21 10.47
N ALA A 121 19.51 5.01 10.37
CA ALA A 121 19.12 5.72 9.16
C ALA A 121 19.77 7.13 9.10
N ASP A 122 19.77 7.70 7.88
CA ASP A 122 20.26 9.07 7.64
C ASP A 122 19.20 10.12 7.96
#